data_ceb12c9ef5206e0bec419979cd9a34da
#
_entry.id   ceb12c9ef5206e0bec419979cd9a34da
#
_cell.length_a   1.000
_cell.length_b   1.000
_cell.length_c   1.000
_cell.angle_alpha   90.00
_cell.angle_beta   90.00
_cell.angle_gamma   90.00
#
_symmetry.space_group_name_H-M   'P 1'
#
loop_
_entity.id
_entity.type
_entity.pdbx_description
1 polymer ?
#
loop_
_entity_poly.entity_id
_entity_poly.type
_entity_poly.pdbx_seq_one_letter_code
_entity_poly.pdbx_strand_id
1 'polypeptide(L)'
;MTSALAGYRSPTERERALDQLADAAGAEVRVLGASVEGRPIRAARVPCTHGATRSILVCAGIHGPEYIGTEVALGFLERVRSPALAALADRADLWVVPSLNPDGYERTWAREGKGKLAALRANAHQVDLNRNFPLPAPQQPVWLTFGGWRTGSADPGNPFYRGVAPASEPETAAMVKLAAEVPFAASVSLHSTMGLVISPCVASASSAASYRALGAAFTRAQLHTRYRHAAVGRLDLFTGEQDDHQHHAHGTWAITIEHYPMWVDVKRFFQPNLFRRFNPPDPRRWIDNDVPGIAAYFRAALELPPPERER
;
A
#
# COMPACT_ATOMS: atom_id res chain seq x y z
N MET A 1 16.72 20.82 17.64
CA MET A 1 15.65 19.81 17.46
C MET A 1 16.03 18.95 16.29
N THR A 2 16.04 17.63 16.42
CA THR A 2 16.26 16.71 15.31
C THR A 2 15.13 16.86 14.29
N SER A 3 15.45 16.77 12.99
CA SER A 3 14.48 16.82 11.89
C SER A 3 13.35 15.81 12.14
N ALA A 4 12.12 16.17 11.77
CA ALA A 4 10.98 15.25 11.84
C ALA A 4 11.19 14.03 10.92
N LEU A 5 12.02 14.16 9.90
CA LEU A 5 12.31 13.16 8.87
C LEU A 5 13.52 12.28 9.20
N ALA A 6 14.17 12.49 10.35
CA ALA A 6 15.35 11.73 10.75
C ALA A 6 15.04 10.21 10.80
N GLY A 7 15.91 9.42 10.17
CA GLY A 7 15.73 7.95 10.07
C GLY A 7 14.97 7.47 8.84
N TYR A 8 14.43 8.40 8.03
CA TYR A 8 13.74 8.11 6.79
C TYR A 8 14.54 8.57 5.57
N ARG A 9 14.33 7.92 4.45
CA ARG A 9 15.00 8.24 3.20
C ARG A 9 14.41 9.49 2.54
N SER A 10 15.26 10.39 2.09
CA SER A 10 14.87 11.44 1.14
C SER A 10 14.40 10.82 -0.19
N PRO A 11 13.71 11.59 -1.06
CA PRO A 11 13.34 11.11 -2.38
C PRO A 11 14.51 10.53 -3.17
N THR A 12 15.65 11.21 -3.19
CA THR A 12 16.86 10.74 -3.88
C THR A 12 17.44 9.47 -3.23
N GLU A 13 17.46 9.39 -1.90
CA GLU A 13 17.93 8.20 -1.18
C GLU A 13 16.99 7.01 -1.39
N ARG A 14 15.67 7.24 -1.49
CA ARG A 14 14.70 6.20 -1.82
C ARG A 14 14.98 5.59 -3.20
N GLU A 15 15.17 6.43 -4.23
CA GLU A 15 15.48 5.96 -5.60
C GLU A 15 16.80 5.18 -5.63
N ARG A 16 17.84 5.70 -4.98
CA ARG A 16 19.13 5.01 -4.86
C ARG A 16 19.02 3.69 -4.12
N ALA A 17 18.23 3.65 -3.04
CA ALA A 17 17.99 2.42 -2.29
C ALA A 17 17.26 1.37 -3.14
N LEU A 18 16.27 1.78 -3.95
CA LEU A 18 15.59 0.88 -4.87
C LEU A 18 16.59 0.25 -5.86
N ASP A 19 17.46 1.04 -6.47
CA ASP A 19 18.47 0.53 -7.42
C ASP A 19 19.43 -0.45 -6.75
N GLN A 20 19.99 -0.08 -5.59
CA GLN A 20 20.94 -0.91 -4.84
C GLN A 20 20.31 -2.23 -4.36
N LEU A 21 19.09 -2.16 -3.84
CA LEU A 21 18.39 -3.35 -3.34
C LEU A 21 17.91 -4.25 -4.48
N ALA A 22 17.49 -3.67 -5.60
CA ALA A 22 17.14 -4.44 -6.80
C ALA A 22 18.35 -5.20 -7.35
N ASP A 23 19.50 -4.52 -7.48
CA ASP A 23 20.76 -5.17 -7.91
C ASP A 23 21.15 -6.33 -6.97
N ALA A 24 21.16 -6.08 -5.66
CA ALA A 24 21.45 -7.10 -4.66
C ALA A 24 20.47 -8.28 -4.67
N ALA A 25 19.21 -8.04 -5.02
CA ALA A 25 18.17 -9.05 -5.14
C ALA A 25 18.21 -9.81 -6.48
N GLY A 26 18.91 -9.31 -7.49
CA GLY A 26 18.82 -9.79 -8.88
C GLY A 26 17.47 -9.42 -9.52
N ALA A 27 16.91 -8.29 -9.12
CA ALA A 27 15.64 -7.79 -9.61
C ALA A 27 15.82 -6.87 -10.83
N GLU A 28 14.83 -6.88 -11.71
CA GLU A 28 14.68 -5.93 -12.79
C GLU A 28 13.94 -4.69 -12.28
N VAL A 29 14.48 -3.49 -12.52
CA VAL A 29 13.76 -2.24 -12.23
C VAL A 29 13.01 -1.80 -13.48
N ARG A 30 11.70 -1.58 -13.34
CA ARG A 30 10.79 -1.11 -14.39
C ARG A 30 10.20 0.23 -14.07
N VAL A 31 10.03 1.07 -15.09
CA VAL A 31 9.23 2.30 -15.02
C VAL A 31 7.82 1.95 -15.47
N LEU A 32 6.85 2.08 -14.57
CA LEU A 32 5.43 1.79 -14.82
C LEU A 32 4.72 2.95 -15.52
N GLY A 33 5.19 4.17 -15.31
CA GLY A 33 4.65 5.42 -15.80
C GLY A 33 5.35 6.60 -15.15
N ALA A 34 4.74 7.77 -15.30
CA ALA A 34 5.18 9.00 -14.64
C ALA A 34 4.03 9.61 -13.85
N SER A 35 4.34 10.28 -12.75
CA SER A 35 3.40 11.06 -11.95
C SER A 35 2.96 12.33 -12.69
N VAL A 36 2.01 13.07 -12.11
CA VAL A 36 1.56 14.37 -12.66
C VAL A 36 2.72 15.33 -12.91
N GLU A 37 3.71 15.39 -12.02
CA GLU A 37 4.89 16.26 -12.16
C GLU A 37 6.05 15.59 -12.94
N GLY A 38 5.77 14.47 -13.62
CA GLY A 38 6.74 13.80 -14.51
C GLY A 38 7.77 12.92 -13.79
N ARG A 39 7.63 12.64 -12.50
CA ARG A 39 8.53 11.74 -11.77
C ARG A 39 8.24 10.29 -12.11
N PRO A 40 9.27 9.45 -12.33
CA PRO A 40 9.05 8.05 -12.67
C PRO A 40 8.41 7.28 -11.51
N ILE A 41 7.40 6.47 -11.84
CA ILE A 41 6.81 5.48 -10.93
C ILE A 41 7.55 4.17 -11.20
N ARG A 42 8.32 3.69 -10.23
CA ARG A 42 9.25 2.58 -10.42
C ARG A 42 8.84 1.36 -9.61
N ALA A 43 9.08 0.19 -10.18
CA ALA A 43 8.91 -1.10 -9.52
C ALA A 43 10.17 -1.96 -9.67
N ALA A 44 10.53 -2.70 -8.61
CA ALA A 44 11.45 -3.81 -8.71
C ALA A 44 10.68 -5.11 -8.93
N ARG A 45 11.09 -5.94 -9.91
CA ARG A 45 10.59 -7.29 -10.13
C ARG A 45 11.70 -8.29 -9.85
N VAL A 46 11.55 -9.09 -8.83
CA VAL A 46 12.39 -10.28 -8.60
C VAL A 46 11.76 -11.44 -9.35
N PRO A 47 12.40 -11.97 -10.38
CA PRO A 47 11.83 -13.08 -11.15
C PRO A 47 11.78 -14.35 -10.32
N CYS A 48 10.76 -15.17 -10.55
CA CYS A 48 10.65 -16.48 -9.95
C CYS A 48 11.78 -17.42 -10.45
N THR A 49 12.40 -18.14 -9.53
CA THR A 49 13.52 -19.03 -9.81
C THR A 49 13.17 -20.13 -10.80
N HIS A 50 11.92 -20.58 -10.82
CA HIS A 50 11.47 -21.74 -11.62
C HIS A 50 10.47 -21.37 -12.73
N GLY A 51 10.38 -20.09 -13.10
CA GLY A 51 9.45 -19.62 -14.14
C GLY A 51 7.99 -19.68 -13.69
N ALA A 52 7.58 -18.75 -12.86
CA ALA A 52 6.21 -18.72 -12.33
C ALA A 52 5.19 -18.18 -13.33
N THR A 53 3.98 -18.72 -13.25
CA THR A 53 2.78 -18.15 -13.87
C THR A 53 2.03 -17.20 -12.94
N ARG A 54 2.50 -16.99 -11.72
CA ARG A 54 1.86 -16.20 -10.66
C ARG A 54 2.81 -15.10 -10.20
N SER A 55 2.23 -13.99 -9.77
CA SER A 55 2.96 -12.86 -9.21
C SER A 55 2.35 -12.41 -7.89
N ILE A 56 3.15 -11.75 -7.04
CA ILE A 56 2.68 -11.07 -5.83
C ILE A 56 3.20 -9.64 -5.82
N LEU A 57 2.44 -8.72 -5.23
CA LEU A 57 2.69 -7.29 -5.25
C LEU A 57 2.76 -6.69 -3.85
N VAL A 58 3.83 -5.95 -3.58
CA VAL A 58 3.94 -5.01 -2.46
C VAL A 58 3.88 -3.60 -3.05
N CYS A 59 2.85 -2.82 -2.73
CA CYS A 59 2.70 -1.43 -3.15
C CYS A 59 2.68 -0.51 -1.94
N ALA A 60 3.41 0.61 -2.00
CA ALA A 60 3.49 1.59 -0.94
C ALA A 60 3.46 3.02 -1.47
N GLY A 61 3.36 3.99 -0.57
CA GLY A 61 3.50 5.40 -0.90
C GLY A 61 2.39 5.95 -1.80
N ILE A 62 1.16 5.45 -1.68
CA ILE A 62 -0.03 6.04 -2.31
C ILE A 62 -0.30 7.42 -1.72
N HIS A 63 -0.13 7.56 -0.39
CA HIS A 63 -0.28 8.83 0.30
C HIS A 63 1.06 9.42 0.67
N GLY A 64 1.27 10.68 0.33
CA GLY A 64 2.55 11.35 0.47
C GLY A 64 3.17 11.35 1.87
N PRO A 65 2.43 11.49 3.00
CA PRO A 65 3.04 11.51 4.33
C PRO A 65 3.32 10.13 4.94
N GLU A 66 2.92 9.02 4.30
CA GLU A 66 2.96 7.66 4.86
C GLU A 66 4.26 6.92 4.52
N TYR A 67 5.40 7.46 4.98
CA TYR A 67 6.75 6.98 4.64
C TYR A 67 7.07 5.59 5.17
N ILE A 68 6.47 5.18 6.29
CA ILE A 68 6.72 3.86 6.87
C ILE A 68 6.37 2.73 5.90
N GLY A 69 5.32 2.89 5.10
CA GLY A 69 4.97 1.93 4.05
C GLY A 69 6.09 1.76 3.02
N THR A 70 6.70 2.86 2.57
CA THR A 70 7.87 2.85 1.67
C THR A 70 9.06 2.14 2.30
N GLU A 71 9.36 2.41 3.58
CA GLU A 71 10.46 1.76 4.29
C GLU A 71 10.24 0.25 4.46
N VAL A 72 8.99 -0.17 4.73
CA VAL A 72 8.64 -1.59 4.82
C VAL A 72 8.73 -2.27 3.45
N ALA A 73 8.30 -1.61 2.37
CA ALA A 73 8.41 -2.14 1.00
C ALA A 73 9.89 -2.33 0.60
N LEU A 74 10.76 -1.35 0.87
CA LEU A 74 12.20 -1.48 0.66
C LEU A 74 12.82 -2.54 1.57
N GLY A 75 12.38 -2.62 2.84
CA GLY A 75 12.81 -3.64 3.78
C GLY A 75 12.36 -5.06 3.39
N PHE A 76 11.25 -5.21 2.67
CA PHE A 76 10.83 -6.47 2.07
C PHE A 76 11.80 -6.87 0.94
N LEU A 77 12.15 -5.94 0.04
CA LEU A 77 13.11 -6.17 -1.04
C LEU A 77 14.51 -6.49 -0.50
N GLU A 78 14.97 -5.78 0.53
CA GLU A 78 16.25 -6.04 1.22
C GLU A 78 16.37 -7.49 1.71
N ARG A 79 15.25 -8.08 2.13
CA ARG A 79 15.19 -9.42 2.74
C ARG A 79 14.78 -10.52 1.78
N VAL A 80 14.68 -10.24 0.49
CA VAL A 80 14.18 -11.22 -0.50
C VAL A 80 15.00 -12.52 -0.51
N ARG A 81 16.28 -12.48 -0.14
CA ARG A 81 17.17 -13.65 -0.02
C ARG A 81 17.10 -14.36 1.33
N SER A 82 16.31 -13.85 2.29
CA SER A 82 16.05 -14.58 3.54
C SER A 82 15.24 -15.86 3.28
N PRO A 83 15.39 -16.92 4.09
CA PRO A 83 14.73 -18.20 3.80
C PRO A 83 13.21 -18.07 3.58
N ALA A 84 12.54 -17.20 4.34
CA ALA A 84 11.11 -17.00 4.25
C ALA A 84 10.67 -16.34 2.94
N LEU A 85 11.44 -15.39 2.40
CA LEU A 85 11.13 -14.67 1.16
C LEU A 85 11.71 -15.37 -0.06
N ALA A 86 12.85 -16.04 0.06
CA ALA A 86 13.39 -16.90 -1.00
C ALA A 86 12.39 -17.99 -1.39
N ALA A 87 11.75 -18.64 -0.42
CA ALA A 87 10.69 -19.60 -0.67
C ALA A 87 9.45 -19.02 -1.39
N LEU A 88 9.20 -17.70 -1.31
CA LEU A 88 8.19 -17.04 -2.13
C LEU A 88 8.69 -16.80 -3.55
N ALA A 89 9.95 -16.38 -3.72
CA ALA A 89 10.59 -16.18 -5.02
C ALA A 89 10.72 -17.49 -5.82
N ASP A 90 10.69 -18.65 -5.17
CA ASP A 90 10.61 -19.95 -5.82
C ASP A 90 9.22 -20.27 -6.40
N ARG A 91 8.19 -19.50 -6.04
CA ARG A 91 6.78 -19.79 -6.35
C ARG A 91 6.08 -18.68 -7.15
N ALA A 92 6.59 -17.48 -7.10
CA ALA A 92 5.97 -16.31 -7.72
C ALA A 92 7.00 -15.23 -8.06
N ASP A 93 6.75 -14.44 -9.08
CA ASP A 93 7.44 -13.16 -9.29
C ASP A 93 7.07 -12.20 -8.16
N LEU A 94 8.09 -11.57 -7.55
CA LEU A 94 7.88 -10.59 -6.49
C LEU A 94 7.99 -9.18 -7.06
N TRP A 95 6.90 -8.41 -6.98
CA TRP A 95 6.87 -7.02 -7.42
C TRP A 95 6.83 -6.09 -6.23
N VAL A 96 7.67 -5.05 -6.24
CA VAL A 96 7.73 -4.04 -5.17
C VAL A 96 7.67 -2.65 -5.80
N VAL A 97 6.61 -1.90 -5.49
CA VAL A 97 6.42 -0.47 -5.83
C VAL A 97 6.59 0.34 -4.55
N PRO A 98 7.76 0.92 -4.27
CA PRO A 98 8.01 1.59 -2.99
C PRO A 98 7.30 2.94 -2.86
N SER A 99 6.91 3.55 -3.98
CA SER A 99 6.18 4.83 -3.97
C SER A 99 5.34 4.98 -5.22
N LEU A 100 4.02 4.88 -5.07
CA LEU A 100 3.07 5.12 -6.16
C LEU A 100 2.85 6.62 -6.39
N ASN A 101 2.99 7.45 -5.36
CA ASN A 101 2.83 8.92 -5.38
C ASN A 101 4.16 9.63 -5.12
N PRO A 102 5.11 9.64 -6.07
CA PRO A 102 6.40 10.27 -5.86
C PRO A 102 6.31 11.79 -5.67
N ASP A 103 5.28 12.46 -6.21
CA ASP A 103 5.03 13.89 -6.03
C ASP A 103 4.60 14.21 -4.59
N GLY A 104 3.70 13.42 -4.02
CA GLY A 104 3.29 13.53 -2.62
C GLY A 104 4.44 13.27 -1.65
N TYR A 105 5.27 12.28 -1.97
CA TYR A 105 6.48 11.97 -1.22
C TYR A 105 7.46 13.16 -1.22
N GLU A 106 7.83 13.68 -2.40
CA GLU A 106 8.69 14.85 -2.56
C GLU A 106 8.15 16.06 -1.80
N ARG A 107 6.87 16.37 -1.98
CA ARG A 107 6.20 17.49 -1.33
C ARG A 107 6.21 17.38 0.20
N THR A 108 6.03 16.17 0.73
CA THR A 108 6.09 15.93 2.19
C THR A 108 7.50 16.13 2.71
N TRP A 109 8.51 15.66 1.97
CA TRP A 109 9.92 15.85 2.32
C TRP A 109 10.29 17.34 2.34
N ALA A 110 10.03 18.05 1.24
CA ALA A 110 10.36 19.46 1.10
C ALA A 110 9.70 20.35 2.17
N ARG A 111 8.54 19.93 2.67
CA ARG A 111 7.80 20.63 3.73
C ARG A 111 8.08 20.09 5.13
N GLU A 112 8.98 19.14 5.30
CA GLU A 112 9.26 18.48 6.56
C GLU A 112 7.97 17.95 7.26
N GLY A 113 6.99 17.49 6.50
CA GLY A 113 5.69 17.02 6.99
C GLY A 113 4.77 18.12 7.49
N LYS A 114 5.07 19.40 7.25
CA LYS A 114 4.22 20.53 7.64
C LYS A 114 3.19 20.84 6.55
N GLY A 115 1.93 20.97 6.93
CA GLY A 115 0.86 21.33 5.98
C GLY A 115 -0.49 20.72 6.34
N LYS A 116 -1.49 20.97 5.49
CA LYS A 116 -2.82 20.37 5.61
C LYS A 116 -2.79 18.94 5.08
N LEU A 117 -3.62 18.07 5.65
CA LEU A 117 -3.72 16.67 5.25
C LEU A 117 -4.01 16.53 3.73
N ALA A 118 -5.00 17.22 3.23
CA ALA A 118 -5.35 17.19 1.80
C ALA A 118 -4.14 17.49 0.90
N ALA A 119 -3.34 18.50 1.27
CA ALA A 119 -2.19 18.92 0.46
C ALA A 119 -1.02 17.95 0.49
N LEU A 120 -0.84 17.15 1.55
CA LEU A 120 0.27 16.19 1.64
C LEU A 120 -0.16 14.78 1.24
N ARG A 121 -1.41 14.38 1.52
CA ARG A 121 -1.94 13.05 1.22
C ARG A 121 -2.08 12.81 -0.27
N ALA A 122 -2.70 13.74 -0.97
CA ALA A 122 -3.08 13.64 -2.37
C ALA A 122 -1.88 13.68 -3.35
N ASN A 123 -2.10 13.36 -4.62
CA ASN A 123 -1.14 13.60 -5.69
C ASN A 123 -1.05 15.11 -6.05
N ALA A 124 -0.38 15.48 -7.14
CA ALA A 124 -0.22 16.88 -7.53
C ALA A 124 -1.52 17.54 -8.05
N HIS A 125 -2.48 16.77 -8.55
CA HIS A 125 -3.82 17.22 -8.89
C HIS A 125 -4.77 17.32 -7.68
N GLN A 126 -4.28 17.12 -6.46
CA GLN A 126 -5.06 17.09 -5.22
C GLN A 126 -6.09 15.95 -5.15
N VAL A 127 -5.85 14.87 -5.89
CA VAL A 127 -6.67 13.67 -5.87
C VAL A 127 -6.12 12.67 -4.84
N ASP A 128 -7.00 12.12 -4.00
CA ASP A 128 -6.70 10.96 -3.18
C ASP A 128 -6.63 9.73 -4.07
N LEU A 129 -5.41 9.28 -4.36
CA LEU A 129 -5.19 8.15 -5.29
C LEU A 129 -5.89 6.86 -4.83
N ASN A 130 -6.03 6.67 -3.49
CA ASN A 130 -6.75 5.51 -2.95
C ASN A 130 -8.27 5.73 -2.90
N ARG A 131 -8.78 6.64 -3.74
CA ARG A 131 -10.20 6.86 -4.08
C ARG A 131 -10.42 6.92 -5.60
N ASN A 132 -9.34 6.77 -6.36
CA ASN A 132 -9.35 6.95 -7.81
C ASN A 132 -9.31 5.62 -8.59
N PHE A 133 -9.16 4.47 -7.93
CA PHE A 133 -9.18 3.17 -8.62
C PHE A 133 -10.57 2.83 -9.17
N PRO A 134 -10.66 2.27 -10.39
CA PRO A 134 -11.93 1.84 -10.96
C PRO A 134 -12.45 0.59 -10.25
N LEU A 135 -13.76 0.55 -10.03
CA LEU A 135 -14.47 -0.62 -9.56
C LEU A 135 -15.39 -1.14 -10.65
N PRO A 136 -15.71 -2.44 -10.70
CA PRO A 136 -16.68 -2.99 -11.65
C PRO A 136 -18.07 -2.36 -11.53
N ALA A 137 -18.51 -2.02 -10.33
CA ALA A 137 -19.70 -1.21 -10.10
C ALA A 137 -19.35 0.28 -10.05
N PRO A 138 -20.28 1.19 -10.40
CA PRO A 138 -20.06 2.63 -10.25
C PRO A 138 -19.66 2.98 -8.82
N GLN A 139 -18.61 3.78 -8.68
CA GLN A 139 -18.19 4.30 -7.38
C GLN A 139 -19.31 5.14 -6.77
N GLN A 140 -19.77 4.75 -5.59
CA GLN A 140 -20.76 5.50 -4.84
C GLN A 140 -20.08 6.34 -3.76
N PRO A 141 -20.53 7.58 -3.54
CA PRO A 141 -20.08 8.37 -2.37
C PRO A 141 -20.49 7.64 -1.11
N VAL A 142 -19.52 7.31 -0.27
CA VAL A 142 -19.81 6.65 1.01
C VAL A 142 -20.48 7.66 1.94
N TRP A 143 -21.51 7.23 2.67
CA TRP A 143 -22.21 8.06 3.64
C TRP A 143 -21.37 8.39 4.89
N LEU A 144 -20.31 7.60 5.16
CA LEU A 144 -19.42 7.79 6.28
C LEU A 144 -18.56 9.04 6.12
N THR A 145 -18.50 9.85 7.18
CA THR A 145 -17.66 11.05 7.22
C THR A 145 -16.53 10.86 8.23
N PHE A 146 -15.29 11.14 7.81
CA PHE A 146 -14.16 11.27 8.71
C PHE A 146 -13.81 12.73 8.91
N GLY A 147 -13.87 13.22 10.16
CA GLY A 147 -13.56 14.62 10.47
C GLY A 147 -14.43 15.63 9.71
N GLY A 148 -15.67 15.27 9.41
CA GLY A 148 -16.61 16.11 8.65
C GLY A 148 -16.50 15.99 7.13
N TRP A 149 -15.57 15.19 6.59
CA TRP A 149 -15.36 15.01 5.15
C TRP A 149 -15.87 13.65 4.67
N ARG A 150 -16.58 13.65 3.54
CA ARG A 150 -17.01 12.39 2.88
C ARG A 150 -15.82 11.72 2.20
N THR A 151 -15.61 10.44 2.45
CA THR A 151 -14.66 9.62 1.72
C THR A 151 -15.14 9.38 0.29
N GLY A 152 -14.24 9.48 -0.70
CA GLY A 152 -14.60 9.34 -2.11
C GLY A 152 -15.45 10.47 -2.67
N SER A 153 -15.30 11.69 -2.17
CA SER A 153 -16.03 12.86 -2.61
C SER A 153 -15.72 13.26 -4.05
N ALA A 154 -16.73 13.80 -4.75
CA ALA A 154 -16.55 14.44 -6.05
C ALA A 154 -16.14 15.93 -5.93
N ASP A 155 -16.05 16.49 -4.71
CA ASP A 155 -15.64 17.87 -4.45
C ASP A 155 -14.10 17.98 -4.41
N PRO A 156 -13.46 18.77 -5.32
CA PRO A 156 -12.01 18.96 -5.33
C PRO A 156 -11.44 19.61 -4.05
N GLY A 157 -12.27 20.26 -3.22
CA GLY A 157 -11.88 20.83 -1.93
C GLY A 157 -11.78 19.80 -0.81
N ASN A 158 -12.26 18.57 -1.04
CA ASN A 158 -12.29 17.51 -0.05
C ASN A 158 -10.95 16.75 0.00
N PRO A 159 -10.36 16.49 1.20
CA PRO A 159 -9.12 15.71 1.32
C PRO A 159 -9.22 14.27 0.81
N PHE A 160 -10.42 13.76 0.55
CA PHE A 160 -10.71 12.46 -0.03
C PHE A 160 -11.33 12.57 -1.43
N TYR A 161 -10.94 13.58 -2.18
CA TYR A 161 -11.40 13.81 -3.55
C TYR A 161 -10.96 12.68 -4.46
N ARG A 162 -11.91 12.05 -5.15
CA ARG A 162 -11.69 10.87 -5.98
C ARG A 162 -11.25 11.14 -7.42
N GLY A 163 -11.03 12.40 -7.79
CA GLY A 163 -10.75 12.79 -9.17
C GLY A 163 -12.01 12.94 -10.03
N VAL A 164 -11.79 13.32 -11.29
CA VAL A 164 -12.86 13.58 -12.25
C VAL A 164 -13.49 12.30 -12.81
N ALA A 165 -12.72 11.21 -12.82
CA ALA A 165 -13.15 9.88 -13.26
C ALA A 165 -12.28 8.80 -12.61
N PRO A 166 -12.73 7.53 -12.54
CA PRO A 166 -11.88 6.42 -12.17
C PRO A 166 -10.63 6.34 -13.06
N ALA A 167 -9.46 6.11 -12.44
CA ALA A 167 -8.15 6.10 -13.09
C ALA A 167 -7.82 7.38 -13.89
N SER A 168 -8.39 8.53 -13.49
CA SER A 168 -8.04 9.82 -14.11
C SER A 168 -6.60 10.24 -13.84
N GLU A 169 -6.01 9.73 -12.77
CA GLU A 169 -4.66 10.10 -12.35
C GLU A 169 -3.61 9.18 -12.97
N PRO A 170 -2.49 9.73 -13.47
CA PRO A 170 -1.46 8.93 -14.14
C PRO A 170 -0.86 7.86 -13.21
N GLU A 171 -0.75 8.13 -11.92
CA GLU A 171 -0.28 7.19 -10.91
C GLU A 171 -1.23 5.99 -10.78
N THR A 172 -2.53 6.26 -10.66
CA THR A 172 -3.55 5.19 -10.61
C THR A 172 -3.60 4.43 -11.93
N ALA A 173 -3.58 5.13 -13.07
CA ALA A 173 -3.59 4.51 -14.39
C ALA A 173 -2.39 3.56 -14.60
N ALA A 174 -1.20 3.94 -14.10
CA ALA A 174 -0.01 3.09 -14.16
C ALA A 174 -0.20 1.77 -13.38
N MET A 175 -0.80 1.83 -12.18
CA MET A 175 -1.07 0.65 -11.37
C MET A 175 -2.20 -0.21 -11.97
N VAL A 176 -3.25 0.40 -12.49
CA VAL A 176 -4.36 -0.30 -13.19
C VAL A 176 -3.82 -1.05 -14.39
N LYS A 177 -2.94 -0.42 -15.18
CA LYS A 177 -2.27 -1.06 -16.31
C LYS A 177 -1.40 -2.24 -15.86
N LEU A 178 -0.59 -2.06 -14.83
CA LEU A 178 0.23 -3.14 -14.28
C LEU A 178 -0.62 -4.32 -13.83
N ALA A 179 -1.73 -4.07 -13.12
CA ALA A 179 -2.63 -5.13 -12.64
C ALA A 179 -3.35 -5.86 -13.80
N ALA A 180 -3.58 -5.19 -14.92
CA ALA A 180 -4.15 -5.81 -16.13
C ALA A 180 -3.11 -6.67 -16.88
N GLU A 181 -1.83 -6.29 -16.86
CA GLU A 181 -0.75 -7.00 -17.57
C GLU A 181 -0.16 -8.17 -16.76
N VAL A 182 -0.19 -8.07 -15.42
CA VAL A 182 0.45 -9.04 -14.52
C VAL A 182 -0.62 -9.75 -13.68
N PRO A 183 -0.72 -11.09 -13.77
CA PRO A 183 -1.70 -11.86 -12.99
C PRO A 183 -1.26 -11.98 -11.53
N PHE A 184 -1.55 -10.97 -10.71
CA PHE A 184 -1.25 -11.00 -9.29
C PHE A 184 -2.14 -11.99 -8.55
N ALA A 185 -1.56 -13.03 -7.94
CA ALA A 185 -2.27 -13.94 -7.06
C ALA A 185 -2.61 -13.26 -5.71
N ALA A 186 -1.73 -12.40 -5.23
CA ALA A 186 -1.94 -11.64 -4.01
C ALA A 186 -1.22 -10.28 -4.04
N SER A 187 -1.75 -9.33 -3.27
CA SER A 187 -1.16 -8.00 -3.13
C SER A 187 -1.34 -7.42 -1.74
N VAL A 188 -0.41 -6.53 -1.35
CA VAL A 188 -0.54 -5.70 -0.16
C VAL A 188 -0.35 -4.24 -0.53
N SER A 189 -1.25 -3.37 -0.04
CA SER A 189 -1.16 -1.92 -0.08
C SER A 189 -0.73 -1.42 1.29
N LEU A 190 0.43 -0.74 1.35
CA LEU A 190 1.06 -0.35 2.61
C LEU A 190 0.77 1.11 2.95
N HIS A 191 0.06 1.30 4.05
CA HIS A 191 -0.42 2.57 4.58
C HIS A 191 0.03 2.80 6.02
N SER A 192 -0.34 3.90 6.60
CA SER A 192 -0.30 4.18 8.04
C SER A 192 -1.45 5.12 8.42
N THR A 193 -2.08 5.01 9.62
CA THR A 193 -1.45 4.73 10.91
C THR A 193 -2.45 4.08 11.87
N MET A 194 -3.08 3.01 11.53
CA MET A 194 -4.18 2.47 12.35
C MET A 194 -3.85 1.14 13.05
N GLY A 195 -2.78 0.44 12.63
CA GLY A 195 -2.45 -0.90 13.14
C GLY A 195 -3.53 -1.91 12.75
N LEU A 196 -3.99 -1.84 11.52
CA LEU A 196 -5.04 -2.69 10.98
C LEU A 196 -4.55 -3.48 9.77
N VAL A 197 -5.13 -4.65 9.59
CA VAL A 197 -5.17 -5.38 8.32
C VAL A 197 -6.60 -5.25 7.82
N ILE A 198 -6.79 -4.60 6.68
CA ILE A 198 -8.09 -4.32 6.09
C ILE A 198 -8.24 -5.19 4.84
N SER A 199 -9.34 -5.90 4.72
CA SER A 199 -9.69 -6.65 3.52
C SER A 199 -10.71 -5.88 2.67
N PRO A 200 -10.78 -6.15 1.36
CA PRO A 200 -11.83 -5.64 0.51
C PRO A 200 -13.23 -5.93 1.07
N CYS A 201 -14.19 -5.13 0.65
CA CYS A 201 -15.60 -5.39 0.90
C CYS A 201 -16.06 -6.58 0.03
N VAL A 202 -16.36 -7.73 0.66
CA VAL A 202 -16.75 -8.96 -0.03
C VAL A 202 -18.12 -9.44 0.46
N ALA A 203 -18.99 -9.85 -0.47
CA ALA A 203 -20.33 -10.36 -0.15
C ALA A 203 -20.32 -11.85 0.22
N SER A 204 -19.44 -12.65 -0.39
CA SER A 204 -19.33 -14.08 -0.18
C SER A 204 -18.78 -14.41 1.21
N ALA A 205 -19.45 -15.33 1.90
CA ALA A 205 -19.01 -15.85 3.20
C ALA A 205 -17.68 -16.62 3.10
N SER A 206 -17.42 -17.27 1.95
CA SER A 206 -16.17 -17.99 1.67
C SER A 206 -15.00 -17.03 1.51
N SER A 207 -15.14 -15.96 0.71
CA SER A 207 -14.13 -14.91 0.57
C SER A 207 -13.85 -14.24 1.92
N ALA A 208 -14.90 -13.92 2.69
CA ALA A 208 -14.73 -13.33 4.01
C ALA A 208 -14.00 -14.27 5.00
N ALA A 209 -14.25 -15.59 4.93
CA ALA A 209 -13.53 -16.57 5.74
C ALA A 209 -12.05 -16.66 5.33
N SER A 210 -11.78 -16.68 4.03
CA SER A 210 -10.41 -16.69 3.48
C SER A 210 -9.64 -15.43 3.91
N TYR A 211 -10.23 -14.25 3.80
CA TYR A 211 -9.58 -13.01 4.27
C TYR A 211 -9.32 -13.01 5.77
N ARG A 212 -10.22 -13.57 6.59
CA ARG A 212 -9.94 -13.74 8.03
C ARG A 212 -8.74 -14.66 8.27
N ALA A 213 -8.61 -15.75 7.52
CA ALA A 213 -7.48 -16.65 7.63
C ALA A 213 -6.17 -16.00 7.18
N LEU A 214 -6.20 -15.25 6.07
CA LEU A 214 -5.07 -14.50 5.53
C LEU A 214 -4.60 -13.39 6.49
N GLY A 215 -5.52 -12.59 7.02
CA GLY A 215 -5.22 -11.57 8.03
C GLY A 215 -4.67 -12.17 9.32
N ALA A 216 -5.18 -13.34 9.72
CA ALA A 216 -4.64 -14.06 10.87
C ALA A 216 -3.24 -14.65 10.59
N ALA A 217 -2.93 -15.07 9.37
CA ALA A 217 -1.59 -15.50 8.99
C ALA A 217 -0.59 -14.33 9.12
N PHE A 218 -0.94 -13.16 8.60
CA PHE A 218 -0.16 -11.94 8.76
C PHE A 218 0.09 -11.60 10.25
N THR A 219 -0.99 -11.46 11.03
CA THR A 219 -0.88 -10.97 12.42
C THR A 219 -0.18 -11.93 13.36
N ARG A 220 -0.28 -13.25 13.12
CA ARG A 220 0.45 -14.26 13.90
C ARG A 220 1.96 -14.22 13.66
N ALA A 221 2.40 -13.83 12.47
CA ALA A 221 3.80 -13.77 12.11
C ALA A 221 4.49 -12.45 12.49
N GLN A 222 3.73 -11.45 12.94
CA GLN A 222 4.31 -10.21 13.47
C GLN A 222 5.08 -10.45 14.77
N LEU A 223 6.27 -9.84 14.90
CA LEU A 223 7.21 -10.14 15.99
C LEU A 223 6.95 -9.34 17.27
N HIS A 224 6.58 -8.07 17.14
CA HIS A 224 6.57 -7.14 18.28
C HIS A 224 5.18 -6.59 18.61
N THR A 225 4.40 -6.29 17.58
CA THR A 225 3.10 -5.64 17.74
C THR A 225 2.11 -6.25 16.75
N ARG A 226 1.09 -6.91 17.26
CA ARG A 226 0.05 -7.53 16.44
C ARG A 226 -1.01 -6.52 16.08
N TYR A 227 -1.31 -6.41 14.80
CA TYR A 227 -2.39 -5.59 14.30
C TYR A 227 -3.74 -6.27 14.48
N ARG A 228 -4.81 -5.47 14.40
CA ARG A 228 -6.17 -6.00 14.40
C ARG A 228 -6.61 -6.23 12.96
N HIS A 229 -7.32 -7.30 12.72
CA HIS A 229 -7.97 -7.52 11.45
C HIS A 229 -9.32 -6.83 11.46
N ALA A 230 -9.50 -5.83 10.63
CA ALA A 230 -10.78 -5.21 10.35
C ALA A 230 -11.44 -6.00 9.22
N ALA A 231 -12.27 -6.98 9.59
CA ALA A 231 -13.15 -7.66 8.63
C ALA A 231 -14.30 -6.71 8.27
N VAL A 232 -14.09 -5.86 7.27
CA VAL A 232 -15.09 -4.88 6.79
C VAL A 232 -16.15 -5.54 5.90
N GLY A 233 -16.36 -6.84 6.04
CA GLY A 233 -17.08 -7.74 5.15
C GLY A 233 -18.50 -7.39 4.73
N ARG A 234 -19.14 -6.30 5.19
CA ARG A 234 -20.48 -5.89 4.76
C ARG A 234 -20.72 -4.37 4.79
N LEU A 235 -19.79 -3.58 5.26
CA LEU A 235 -19.89 -2.14 5.27
C LEU A 235 -18.84 -1.59 4.34
N ASP A 236 -19.23 -1.25 3.15
CA ASP A 236 -18.40 -0.51 2.21
C ASP A 236 -18.19 0.89 2.78
N LEU A 237 -17.12 1.05 3.55
CA LEU A 237 -16.78 2.31 4.22
C LEU A 237 -16.01 3.26 3.29
N PHE A 238 -15.48 2.71 2.21
CA PHE A 238 -14.61 3.41 1.28
C PHE A 238 -14.95 3.03 -0.16
N THR A 239 -14.49 3.79 -1.13
CA THR A 239 -14.70 3.52 -2.55
C THR A 239 -13.46 3.91 -3.34
N GLY A 240 -13.15 3.15 -4.40
CA GLY A 240 -12.04 3.44 -5.29
C GLY A 240 -10.67 3.14 -4.69
N GLU A 241 -10.60 2.14 -3.81
CA GLU A 241 -9.37 1.66 -3.19
C GLU A 241 -8.63 0.66 -4.08
N GLN A 242 -7.31 0.57 -3.90
CA GLN A 242 -6.47 -0.34 -4.66
C GLN A 242 -6.82 -1.81 -4.42
N ASP A 243 -7.03 -2.20 -3.18
CA ASP A 243 -7.34 -3.57 -2.79
C ASP A 243 -8.71 -4.04 -3.31
N ASP A 244 -9.74 -3.19 -3.24
CA ASP A 244 -11.04 -3.45 -3.85
C ASP A 244 -10.92 -3.65 -5.37
N HIS A 245 -10.20 -2.76 -6.05
CA HIS A 245 -9.96 -2.87 -7.49
C HIS A 245 -9.27 -4.19 -7.85
N GLN A 246 -8.20 -4.54 -7.17
CA GLN A 246 -7.44 -5.76 -7.45
C GLN A 246 -8.25 -7.02 -7.15
N HIS A 247 -9.05 -7.02 -6.08
CA HIS A 247 -9.93 -8.15 -5.76
C HIS A 247 -11.02 -8.32 -6.82
N HIS A 248 -11.83 -7.28 -7.04
CA HIS A 248 -13.05 -7.40 -7.84
C HIS A 248 -12.77 -7.42 -9.35
N ALA A 249 -11.80 -6.64 -9.84
CA ALA A 249 -11.49 -6.60 -11.27
C ALA A 249 -10.56 -7.74 -11.71
N HIS A 250 -9.63 -8.17 -10.85
CA HIS A 250 -8.55 -9.09 -11.23
C HIS A 250 -8.58 -10.44 -10.53
N GLY A 251 -9.37 -10.62 -9.47
CA GLY A 251 -9.39 -11.85 -8.68
C GLY A 251 -8.08 -12.06 -7.91
N THR A 252 -7.55 -10.98 -7.35
CA THR A 252 -6.35 -10.95 -6.53
C THR A 252 -6.74 -11.02 -5.05
N TRP A 253 -6.09 -11.87 -4.25
CA TRP A 253 -6.16 -11.73 -2.80
C TRP A 253 -5.44 -10.45 -2.42
N ALA A 254 -6.16 -9.39 -2.10
CA ALA A 254 -5.62 -8.06 -1.86
C ALA A 254 -5.98 -7.58 -0.45
N ILE A 255 -5.04 -6.97 0.27
CA ILE A 255 -5.27 -6.35 1.57
C ILE A 255 -4.57 -5.01 1.67
N THR A 256 -5.14 -4.13 2.50
CA THR A 256 -4.48 -2.92 2.98
C THR A 256 -3.90 -3.16 4.37
N ILE A 257 -2.64 -2.75 4.57
CA ILE A 257 -1.94 -2.83 5.85
C ILE A 257 -1.70 -1.40 6.34
N GLU A 258 -2.31 -1.07 7.46
CA GLU A 258 -2.14 0.20 8.17
C GLU A 258 -1.09 0.05 9.26
N HIS A 259 0.15 0.41 8.94
CA HIS A 259 1.29 0.30 9.86
C HIS A 259 1.15 1.20 11.10
N TYR A 260 1.98 0.94 12.10
CA TYR A 260 2.19 1.80 13.27
C TYR A 260 0.91 2.12 14.04
N PRO A 261 0.42 1.21 14.89
CA PRO A 261 -0.85 1.34 15.58
C PRO A 261 -1.00 2.60 16.41
N MET A 262 -2.19 3.17 16.36
CA MET A 262 -2.55 4.38 17.10
C MET A 262 -2.37 4.23 18.62
N TRP A 263 -2.64 3.03 19.15
CA TRP A 263 -2.55 2.75 20.59
C TRP A 263 -1.11 2.63 21.13
N VAL A 264 -0.11 2.51 20.25
CA VAL A 264 1.31 2.45 20.67
C VAL A 264 1.81 3.84 21.07
N ASP A 265 1.31 4.89 20.44
CA ASP A 265 1.61 6.29 20.76
C ASP A 265 0.41 7.18 20.50
N VAL A 266 -0.52 7.24 21.42
CA VAL A 266 -1.74 8.07 21.29
C VAL A 266 -1.42 9.56 21.19
N LYS A 267 -0.33 10.03 21.80
CA LYS A 267 0.03 11.46 21.81
C LYS A 267 0.37 11.99 20.42
N ARG A 268 0.82 11.13 19.50
CA ARG A 268 1.15 11.55 18.12
C ARG A 268 -0.06 12.07 17.34
N PHE A 269 -1.28 11.63 17.68
CA PHE A 269 -2.51 12.13 17.06
C PHE A 269 -2.67 13.63 17.16
N PHE A 270 -2.14 14.18 18.25
CA PHE A 270 -2.20 15.61 18.54
C PHE A 270 -0.98 16.36 18.00
N GLN A 271 -0.05 15.67 17.32
CA GLN A 271 1.09 16.34 16.69
C GLN A 271 0.61 17.16 15.48
N PRO A 272 0.98 18.44 15.41
CA PRO A 272 0.62 19.29 14.26
C PRO A 272 1.38 18.89 13.00
N ASN A 273 2.53 18.24 13.15
CA ASN A 273 3.35 17.74 12.05
C ASN A 273 2.79 16.39 11.57
N LEU A 274 2.32 16.34 10.32
CA LEU A 274 1.71 15.13 9.75
C LEU A 274 2.71 13.99 9.58
N PHE A 275 3.97 14.28 9.28
CA PHE A 275 4.98 13.23 9.19
C PHE A 275 5.09 12.46 10.51
N ARG A 276 5.22 13.18 11.64
CA ARG A 276 5.27 12.57 12.97
C ARG A 276 3.99 11.87 13.36
N ARG A 277 2.85 12.28 12.81
CA ARG A 277 1.55 11.64 13.05
C ARG A 277 1.46 10.29 12.37
N PHE A 278 1.97 10.17 11.14
CA PHE A 278 1.85 8.97 10.31
C PHE A 278 3.03 8.00 10.45
N ASN A 279 4.17 8.46 10.95
CA ASN A 279 5.40 7.66 10.93
C ASN A 279 6.01 7.48 12.32
N PRO A 280 6.48 6.25 12.64
CA PRO A 280 7.23 6.00 13.87
C PRO A 280 8.59 6.71 13.86
N PRO A 281 9.17 7.04 15.04
CA PRO A 281 10.50 7.61 15.11
C PRO A 281 11.60 6.67 14.59
N ASP A 282 11.40 5.35 14.71
CA ASP A 282 12.30 4.31 14.21
C ASP A 282 11.55 3.39 13.25
N PRO A 283 11.81 3.48 11.94
CA PRO A 283 11.18 2.59 10.95
C PRO A 283 11.67 1.15 11.04
N ARG A 284 12.91 0.88 11.52
CA ARG A 284 13.50 -0.47 11.52
C ARG A 284 12.68 -1.46 12.34
N ARG A 285 12.24 -1.03 13.52
CA ARG A 285 11.37 -1.85 14.38
C ARG A 285 10.10 -2.32 13.64
N TRP A 286 9.53 -1.49 12.78
CA TRP A 286 8.31 -1.80 12.06
C TRP A 286 8.58 -2.63 10.80
N ILE A 287 9.73 -2.43 10.14
CA ILE A 287 10.20 -3.32 9.08
C ILE A 287 10.36 -4.74 9.66
N ASP A 288 11.01 -4.88 10.82
CA ASP A 288 11.21 -6.16 11.50
C ASP A 288 9.89 -6.81 11.90
N ASN A 289 8.92 -6.00 12.34
CA ASN A 289 7.60 -6.49 12.74
C ASN A 289 6.77 -7.00 11.57
N ASP A 290 6.77 -6.29 10.45
CA ASP A 290 5.74 -6.42 9.42
C ASP A 290 6.18 -7.27 8.21
N VAL A 291 7.46 -7.29 7.86
CA VAL A 291 7.95 -8.12 6.75
C VAL A 291 7.67 -9.60 6.95
N PRO A 292 7.86 -10.21 8.16
CA PRO A 292 7.44 -11.59 8.40
C PRO A 292 5.94 -11.82 8.23
N GLY A 293 5.11 -10.83 8.63
CA GLY A 293 3.66 -10.84 8.44
C GLY A 293 3.28 -10.85 6.96
N ILE A 294 3.88 -9.96 6.15
CA ILE A 294 3.68 -9.90 4.70
C ILE A 294 4.08 -11.23 4.04
N ALA A 295 5.22 -11.81 4.44
CA ALA A 295 5.66 -13.10 3.91
C ALA A 295 4.68 -14.24 4.26
N ALA A 296 4.16 -14.27 5.47
CA ALA A 296 3.18 -15.27 5.90
C ALA A 296 1.83 -15.11 5.18
N TYR A 297 1.39 -13.88 4.96
CA TYR A 297 0.22 -13.56 4.15
C TYR A 297 0.36 -14.10 2.72
N PHE A 298 1.44 -13.78 2.02
CA PHE A 298 1.66 -14.23 0.66
C PHE A 298 1.76 -15.75 0.54
N ARG A 299 2.46 -16.40 1.48
CA ARG A 299 2.49 -17.89 1.51
C ARG A 299 1.10 -18.48 1.61
N ALA A 300 0.27 -17.96 2.52
CA ALA A 300 -1.09 -18.45 2.69
C ALA A 300 -1.96 -18.17 1.45
N ALA A 301 -1.84 -16.98 0.85
CA ALA A 301 -2.59 -16.60 -0.34
C ALA A 301 -2.22 -17.45 -1.57
N LEU A 302 -0.95 -17.85 -1.70
CA LEU A 302 -0.50 -18.72 -2.79
C LEU A 302 -1.04 -20.16 -2.68
N GLU A 303 -1.55 -20.59 -1.53
CA GLU A 303 -2.24 -21.89 -1.37
C GLU A 303 -3.71 -21.85 -1.81
N LEU A 304 -4.28 -20.67 -1.95
CA LEU A 304 -5.69 -20.50 -2.30
C LEU A 304 -5.89 -20.41 -3.82
N PRO A 305 -7.04 -20.89 -4.35
CA PRO A 305 -7.47 -20.52 -5.68
C PRO A 305 -7.73 -18.99 -5.74
N PRO A 306 -7.78 -18.40 -6.93
CA PRO A 306 -8.19 -16.98 -7.06
C PRO A 306 -9.53 -16.74 -6.37
N PRO A 307 -9.74 -15.57 -5.73
CA PRO A 307 -11.03 -15.26 -5.14
C PRO A 307 -12.12 -15.09 -6.20
N GLU A 308 -13.37 -15.33 -5.80
CA GLU A 308 -14.53 -15.04 -6.63
C GLU A 308 -14.64 -13.51 -6.86
N ARG A 309 -14.90 -13.11 -8.09
CA ARG A 309 -15.17 -11.72 -8.44
C ARG A 309 -16.64 -11.44 -8.13
N GLU A 310 -16.92 -10.54 -7.21
CA GLU A 310 -18.25 -10.37 -6.64
C GLU A 310 -18.94 -9.05 -7.04
N ARG A 311 -18.28 -8.16 -7.78
CA ARG A 311 -18.81 -6.87 -8.23
C ARG A 311 -18.72 -6.69 -9.74
#